data_81e2648741fc575b2612bc89752cc2b9
#
_entry.id   81e2648741fc575b2612bc89752cc2b9
#
_cell.length_a   1.000
_cell.length_b   1.000
_cell.length_c   1.000
_cell.angle_alpha   90.00
_cell.angle_beta   90.00
_cell.angle_gamma   90.00
#
_symmetry.space_group_name_H-M   'P 1'
#
loop_
_entity.id
_entity.type
_entity.pdbx_description
1 polymer ?
#
loop_
_entity_poly.entity_id
_entity_poly.type
_entity_poly.pdbx_seq_one_letter_code
_entity_poly.pdbx_strand_id
1 'polypeptide(L)'
;MTVFSRPALPVSVKAPPAIERRPSTEIETRPSPVDWARRRRAERDARRLEAAGARALTRLDRLGPNWHIVDWPRTDAQGYYEPDLADDRAGFLAIGPGGVYAVTVADHGRARVLIAGDVVQINGKRPQYVAEARREARRASKALSAAVGLSVPVTPVLTFVGSGVISVHGLPKEVLVATDKELDRLLIAGGARISPATASKLSAVANHPGTWANAPYRPAGDYRWHADGQTPADKRTARR
;
A
#
# COMPACT_ATOMS: atom_id res chain seq x y z
N MET A 1 42.36 78.59 -3.89
CA MET A 1 41.49 78.25 -5.07
C MET A 1 40.78 77.00 -4.77
N THR A 2 39.51 77.07 -4.37
CA THR A 2 38.69 75.95 -3.90
C THR A 2 37.65 75.70 -4.98
N VAL A 3 37.74 74.56 -5.68
CA VAL A 3 36.82 74.18 -6.71
C VAL A 3 35.68 73.39 -6.10
N PHE A 4 34.48 73.96 -6.09
CA PHE A 4 33.24 73.27 -5.64
C PHE A 4 32.73 72.38 -6.79
N SER A 5 32.74 71.02 -6.55
CA SER A 5 32.03 70.06 -7.42
C SER A 5 30.58 69.99 -7.02
N ARG A 6 29.68 70.20 -7.94
CA ARG A 6 28.25 70.07 -7.82
C ARG A 6 27.83 68.59 -7.85
N PRO A 7 26.98 68.13 -6.94
CA PRO A 7 26.43 66.75 -7.02
C PRO A 7 25.34 66.65 -8.09
N ALA A 8 25.46 65.63 -8.93
CA ALA A 8 24.45 65.28 -9.93
C ALA A 8 23.19 64.71 -9.27
N LEU A 9 22.03 65.20 -9.67
CA LEU A 9 20.71 64.67 -9.25
C LEU A 9 20.45 63.32 -9.86
N PRO A 10 19.86 62.35 -9.08
CA PRO A 10 19.48 61.06 -9.64
C PRO A 10 18.27 61.19 -10.57
N VAL A 11 18.44 60.72 -11.80
CA VAL A 11 17.36 60.58 -12.78
C VAL A 11 16.46 59.42 -12.32
N SER A 12 15.23 59.78 -11.92
CA SER A 12 14.20 58.81 -11.58
C SER A 12 13.71 58.06 -12.84
N VAL A 13 14.19 56.85 -13.04
CA VAL A 13 13.68 55.96 -14.10
C VAL A 13 12.35 55.36 -13.65
N LYS A 14 11.30 55.88 -14.25
CA LYS A 14 9.93 55.36 -14.03
C LYS A 14 9.86 53.93 -14.55
N ALA A 15 9.69 52.98 -13.63
CA ALA A 15 9.50 51.57 -13.98
C ALA A 15 8.26 51.39 -14.88
N PRO A 16 8.33 50.54 -15.89
CA PRO A 16 7.17 50.23 -16.73
C PRO A 16 6.08 49.55 -15.90
N PRO A 17 4.78 49.77 -16.20
CA PRO A 17 3.69 49.18 -15.50
C PRO A 17 3.77 47.63 -15.54
N ALA A 18 3.69 47.00 -14.38
CA ALA A 18 3.59 45.55 -14.29
C ALA A 18 2.39 45.07 -15.12
N ILE A 19 2.67 44.28 -16.14
CA ILE A 19 1.62 43.58 -16.91
C ILE A 19 1.01 42.57 -15.93
N GLU A 20 -0.15 42.91 -15.37
CA GLU A 20 -0.96 41.93 -14.64
C GLU A 20 -1.29 40.78 -15.60
N ARG A 21 -0.57 39.68 -15.41
CA ARG A 21 -0.93 38.40 -16.05
C ARG A 21 -2.30 38.03 -15.47
N ARG A 22 -3.34 38.22 -16.27
CA ARG A 22 -4.67 37.65 -15.95
C ARG A 22 -4.46 36.19 -15.61
N PRO A 23 -5.04 35.71 -14.48
CA PRO A 23 -5.00 34.29 -14.19
C PRO A 23 -5.59 33.56 -15.40
N SER A 24 -4.80 32.66 -15.98
CA SER A 24 -5.28 31.76 -17.03
C SER A 24 -6.49 31.05 -16.45
N THR A 25 -7.66 31.34 -16.98
CA THR A 25 -8.88 30.62 -16.64
C THR A 25 -8.58 29.16 -16.99
N GLU A 26 -8.32 28.33 -15.99
CA GLU A 26 -8.25 26.89 -16.18
C GLU A 26 -9.59 26.49 -16.79
N ILE A 27 -9.54 26.17 -18.07
CA ILE A 27 -10.68 25.60 -18.77
C ILE A 27 -10.83 24.23 -18.13
N GLU A 28 -11.79 24.12 -17.20
CA GLU A 28 -12.26 22.83 -16.67
C GLU A 28 -12.71 22.01 -17.89
N THR A 29 -11.77 21.26 -18.46
CA THR A 29 -12.08 20.31 -19.52
C THR A 29 -13.02 19.28 -18.95
N ARG A 30 -14.28 19.31 -19.37
CA ARG A 30 -15.27 18.30 -18.99
C ARG A 30 -14.66 16.92 -19.24
N PRO A 31 -14.63 16.03 -18.22
CA PRO A 31 -14.03 14.72 -18.38
C PRO A 31 -14.70 13.97 -19.52
N SER A 32 -13.89 13.32 -20.35
CA SER A 32 -14.41 12.53 -21.46
C SER A 32 -15.33 11.41 -20.92
N PRO A 33 -16.31 10.92 -21.70
CA PRO A 33 -17.16 9.79 -21.29
C PRO A 33 -16.35 8.57 -20.88
N VAL A 34 -15.19 8.36 -21.49
CA VAL A 34 -14.25 7.27 -21.17
C VAL A 34 -13.61 7.50 -19.78
N ASP A 35 -13.16 8.72 -19.50
CA ASP A 35 -12.57 9.06 -18.20
C ASP A 35 -13.61 9.00 -17.08
N TRP A 36 -14.85 9.43 -17.36
CA TRP A 36 -15.95 9.27 -16.44
C TRP A 36 -16.23 7.78 -16.14
N ALA A 37 -16.27 6.93 -17.16
CA ALA A 37 -16.50 5.50 -17.00
C ALA A 37 -15.35 4.83 -16.22
N ARG A 38 -14.09 5.26 -16.45
CA ARG A 38 -12.92 4.78 -15.69
C ARG A 38 -13.01 5.18 -14.23
N ARG A 39 -13.32 6.44 -13.91
CA ARG A 39 -13.50 6.91 -12.51
C ARG A 39 -14.61 6.15 -11.81
N ARG A 40 -15.76 6.00 -12.44
CA ARG A 40 -16.88 5.22 -11.87
C ARG A 40 -16.54 3.75 -11.64
N ARG A 41 -15.69 3.17 -12.45
CA ARG A 41 -15.21 1.81 -12.24
C ARG A 41 -14.23 1.77 -11.05
N ALA A 42 -13.26 2.67 -11.01
CA ALA A 42 -12.31 2.78 -9.90
C ALA A 42 -13.01 3.01 -8.55
N GLU A 43 -13.99 3.93 -8.50
CA GLU A 43 -14.78 4.16 -7.29
C GLU A 43 -15.54 2.90 -6.82
N ARG A 44 -16.12 2.14 -7.75
CA ARG A 44 -16.81 0.89 -7.39
C ARG A 44 -15.86 -0.16 -6.89
N ASP A 45 -14.69 -0.28 -7.51
CA ASP A 45 -13.66 -1.23 -7.12
C ASP A 45 -13.08 -0.85 -5.75
N ALA A 46 -12.82 0.43 -5.48
CA ALA A 46 -12.39 0.93 -4.17
C ALA A 46 -13.41 0.62 -3.05
N ARG A 47 -14.70 0.96 -3.26
CA ARG A 47 -15.76 0.65 -2.29
C ARG A 47 -15.91 -0.85 -2.02
N ARG A 48 -15.73 -1.66 -3.05
CA ARG A 48 -15.79 -3.11 -2.94
C ARG A 48 -14.64 -3.66 -2.12
N LEU A 49 -13.44 -3.12 -2.31
CA LEU A 49 -12.25 -3.51 -1.56
C LEU A 49 -12.35 -3.07 -0.09
N GLU A 50 -12.84 -1.87 0.17
CA GLU A 50 -13.13 -1.38 1.52
C GLU A 50 -14.13 -2.30 2.24
N ALA A 51 -15.23 -2.66 1.57
CA ALA A 51 -16.22 -3.60 2.11
C ALA A 51 -15.62 -5.01 2.33
N ALA A 52 -14.64 -5.42 1.53
CA ALA A 52 -13.92 -6.67 1.72
C ALA A 52 -13.02 -6.61 2.96
N GLY A 53 -12.29 -5.52 3.13
CA GLY A 53 -11.49 -5.27 4.33
C GLY A 53 -12.35 -5.32 5.59
N ALA A 54 -13.48 -4.60 5.61
CA ALA A 54 -14.42 -4.62 6.72
C ALA A 54 -14.94 -6.04 7.03
N ARG A 55 -15.26 -6.84 6.02
CA ARG A 55 -15.69 -8.23 6.22
C ARG A 55 -14.59 -9.11 6.82
N ALA A 56 -13.34 -8.94 6.37
CA ALA A 56 -12.21 -9.64 6.96
C ALA A 56 -12.03 -9.24 8.42
N LEU A 57 -12.10 -7.94 8.75
CA LEU A 57 -12.01 -7.42 10.11
C LEU A 57 -13.10 -7.94 11.02
N THR A 58 -14.37 -7.98 10.58
CA THR A 58 -15.50 -8.52 11.37
C THR A 58 -15.28 -9.98 11.80
N ARG A 59 -14.51 -10.75 11.04
CA ARG A 59 -14.15 -12.12 11.43
C ARG A 59 -13.13 -12.16 12.55
N LEU A 60 -12.31 -11.12 12.65
CA LEU A 60 -11.26 -11.03 13.66
C LEU A 60 -11.78 -10.66 15.06
N ASP A 61 -13.02 -10.17 15.17
CA ASP A 61 -13.69 -9.95 16.46
C ASP A 61 -13.76 -11.23 17.29
N ARG A 62 -13.62 -12.40 16.65
CA ARG A 62 -13.60 -13.72 17.31
C ARG A 62 -12.23 -14.07 17.92
N LEU A 63 -11.18 -13.34 17.63
CA LEU A 63 -9.83 -13.65 18.09
C LEU A 63 -9.61 -13.40 19.59
N GLY A 64 -10.55 -12.76 20.26
CA GLY A 64 -10.45 -12.46 21.70
C GLY A 64 -9.50 -11.29 22.03
N PRO A 65 -9.44 -10.91 23.32
CA PRO A 65 -8.86 -9.63 23.75
C PRO A 65 -7.33 -9.54 23.63
N ASN A 66 -6.64 -10.65 23.43
CA ASN A 66 -5.18 -10.69 23.29
C ASN A 66 -4.69 -10.47 21.86
N TRP A 67 -5.60 -10.19 20.93
CA TRP A 67 -5.29 -9.86 19.57
C TRP A 67 -5.52 -8.37 19.31
N HIS A 68 -4.60 -7.77 18.58
CA HIS A 68 -4.63 -6.36 18.22
C HIS A 68 -4.58 -6.26 16.70
N ILE A 69 -5.52 -5.55 16.14
CA ILE A 69 -5.56 -5.26 14.72
C ILE A 69 -5.09 -3.81 14.53
N VAL A 70 -4.11 -3.65 13.67
CA VAL A 70 -3.52 -2.35 13.34
C VAL A 70 -3.71 -2.12 11.86
N ASP A 71 -4.38 -1.04 11.51
CA ASP A 71 -4.53 -0.65 10.12
C ASP A 71 -3.18 -0.41 9.48
N TRP A 72 -3.08 -0.76 8.20
CA TRP A 72 -1.84 -0.59 7.47
C TRP A 72 -1.57 0.90 7.27
N PRO A 73 -0.51 1.47 7.86
CA PRO A 73 -0.23 2.88 7.69
C PRO A 73 0.22 3.15 6.24
N ARG A 74 -0.52 3.99 5.58
CA ARG A 74 -0.22 4.51 4.25
C ARG A 74 0.56 5.80 4.42
N THR A 75 1.88 5.71 4.41
CA THR A 75 2.76 6.87 4.46
C THR A 75 3.60 6.93 3.19
N ASP A 76 3.72 8.10 2.60
CA ASP A 76 4.67 8.36 1.53
C ASP A 76 6.13 8.24 2.01
N ALA A 77 7.08 8.48 1.10
CA ALA A 77 8.51 8.46 1.42
C ALA A 77 8.93 9.55 2.45
N GLN A 78 8.11 10.57 2.63
CA GLN A 78 8.30 11.67 3.56
C GLN A 78 7.56 11.47 4.90
N GLY A 79 6.77 10.39 5.02
CA GLY A 79 5.99 10.08 6.21
C GLY A 79 4.64 10.79 6.28
N TYR A 80 4.22 11.45 5.21
CA TYR A 80 2.89 12.04 5.10
C TYR A 80 1.86 10.99 4.68
N TYR A 81 0.67 11.09 5.23
CA TYR A 81 -0.46 10.27 4.82
C TYR A 81 -0.99 10.79 3.49
N GLU A 82 -0.88 10.01 2.44
CA GLU A 82 -1.43 10.32 1.11
C GLU A 82 -2.70 9.49 0.87
N PRO A 83 -3.89 10.08 1.09
CA PRO A 83 -5.15 9.38 0.89
C PRO A 83 -5.44 9.06 -0.58
N ASP A 84 -4.81 9.78 -1.51
CA ASP A 84 -5.03 9.65 -2.96
C ASP A 84 -4.22 8.54 -3.64
N LEU A 85 -3.24 7.96 -2.96
CA LEU A 85 -2.69 6.70 -3.40
C LEU A 85 -3.74 5.62 -3.17
N ALA A 86 -4.77 5.62 -4.00
CA ALA A 86 -5.77 4.57 -4.10
C ALA A 86 -5.05 3.27 -4.53
N ASP A 87 -4.34 2.70 -3.58
CA ASP A 87 -3.88 1.33 -3.71
C ASP A 87 -5.12 0.45 -3.58
N ASP A 88 -5.43 -0.29 -4.63
CA ASP A 88 -6.55 -1.22 -4.72
C ASP A 88 -6.44 -2.38 -3.71
N ARG A 89 -5.76 -2.16 -2.57
CA ARG A 89 -5.42 -3.18 -1.58
C ARG A 89 -5.86 -2.77 -0.19
N ALA A 90 -6.74 -3.57 0.35
CA ALA A 90 -7.00 -3.57 1.78
C ALA A 90 -5.98 -4.48 2.48
N GLY A 91 -5.53 -4.09 3.67
CA GLY A 91 -4.64 -4.91 4.47
C GLY A 91 -4.52 -4.35 5.89
N PHE A 92 -4.02 -5.16 6.78
CA PHE A 92 -3.81 -4.80 8.19
C PHE A 92 -2.74 -5.70 8.81
N LEU A 93 -2.25 -5.31 9.98
CA LEU A 93 -1.46 -6.18 10.83
C LEU A 93 -2.36 -6.83 11.88
N ALA A 94 -2.23 -8.13 12.05
CA ALA A 94 -2.79 -8.86 13.19
C ALA A 94 -1.65 -9.25 14.13
N ILE A 95 -1.70 -8.78 15.36
CA ILE A 95 -0.67 -9.00 16.40
C ILE A 95 -1.31 -9.69 17.57
N GLY A 96 -0.86 -10.88 17.92
CA GLY A 96 -1.44 -11.66 19.01
C GLY A 96 -0.54 -12.80 19.45
N PRO A 97 -1.04 -13.72 20.30
CA PRO A 97 -0.24 -14.83 20.83
C PRO A 97 0.47 -15.64 19.75
N GLY A 98 -0.15 -15.84 18.60
CA GLY A 98 0.44 -16.57 17.46
C GLY A 98 1.60 -15.86 16.79
N GLY A 99 1.83 -14.56 17.05
CA GLY A 99 2.88 -13.76 16.44
C GLY A 99 2.35 -12.51 15.75
N VAL A 100 3.12 -12.01 14.78
CA VAL A 100 2.76 -10.84 13.96
C VAL A 100 2.50 -11.30 12.53
N TYR A 101 1.36 -10.92 12.00
CA TYR A 101 0.90 -11.29 10.65
C TYR A 101 0.61 -10.03 9.83
N ALA A 102 1.16 -9.99 8.62
CA ALA A 102 0.82 -8.98 7.61
C ALA A 102 -0.26 -9.55 6.69
N VAL A 103 -1.49 -9.11 6.86
CA VAL A 103 -2.65 -9.63 6.13
C VAL A 103 -2.91 -8.75 4.92
N THR A 104 -2.78 -9.32 3.73
CA THR A 104 -3.17 -8.70 2.45
C THR A 104 -4.54 -9.25 2.06
N VAL A 105 -5.49 -8.37 1.79
CA VAL A 105 -6.86 -8.74 1.43
C VAL A 105 -7.04 -8.56 -0.07
N ALA A 106 -7.54 -9.59 -0.74
CA ALA A 106 -7.88 -9.60 -2.16
C ALA A 106 -9.37 -9.89 -2.35
N ASP A 107 -10.11 -8.98 -2.96
CA ASP A 107 -11.52 -9.19 -3.35
C ASP A 107 -11.66 -9.23 -4.87
N HIS A 108 -12.08 -10.36 -5.36
CA HIS A 108 -12.42 -10.54 -6.78
C HIS A 108 -13.88 -10.95 -6.98
N GLY A 109 -14.71 -10.71 -5.96
CA GLY A 109 -16.09 -11.15 -5.94
C GLY A 109 -16.22 -12.66 -6.09
N ARG A 110 -17.17 -13.13 -6.89
CA ARG A 110 -17.39 -14.56 -7.14
C ARG A 110 -16.44 -15.16 -8.19
N ALA A 111 -15.31 -14.51 -8.48
CA ALA A 111 -14.35 -15.04 -9.46
C ALA A 111 -13.76 -16.38 -8.98
N ARG A 112 -13.40 -17.21 -9.93
CA ARG A 112 -12.62 -18.42 -9.65
C ARG A 112 -11.17 -18.04 -9.46
N VAL A 113 -10.59 -18.50 -8.37
CA VAL A 113 -9.18 -18.29 -8.03
C VAL A 113 -8.44 -19.62 -8.17
N LEU A 114 -7.34 -19.63 -8.88
CA LEU A 114 -6.42 -20.76 -8.99
C LEU A 114 -5.10 -20.37 -8.31
N ILE A 115 -4.62 -21.22 -7.44
CA ILE A 115 -3.33 -21.04 -6.74
C ILE A 115 -2.43 -22.22 -7.08
N ALA A 116 -1.27 -21.93 -7.67
CA ALA A 116 -0.26 -22.92 -8.03
C ALA A 116 1.12 -22.42 -7.61
N GLY A 117 1.56 -22.80 -6.41
CA GLY A 117 2.75 -22.24 -5.78
C GLY A 117 2.64 -20.71 -5.65
N ASP A 118 3.63 -19.99 -6.17
CA ASP A 118 3.67 -18.52 -6.10
C ASP A 118 2.78 -17.82 -7.15
N VAL A 119 2.10 -18.59 -7.99
CA VAL A 119 1.21 -18.05 -9.04
C VAL A 119 -0.23 -18.06 -8.57
N VAL A 120 -0.85 -16.91 -8.56
CA VAL A 120 -2.30 -16.74 -8.40
C VAL A 120 -2.88 -16.37 -9.76
N GLN A 121 -3.92 -17.08 -10.21
CA GLN A 121 -4.62 -16.77 -11.45
C GLN A 121 -6.09 -16.51 -11.17
N ILE A 122 -6.62 -15.41 -11.72
CA ILE A 122 -7.99 -14.97 -11.53
C ILE A 122 -8.52 -14.50 -12.89
N ASN A 123 -9.52 -15.18 -13.43
CA ASN A 123 -10.11 -14.84 -14.74
C ASN A 123 -9.03 -14.65 -15.85
N GLY A 124 -8.03 -15.54 -15.89
CA GLY A 124 -6.94 -15.48 -16.87
C GLY A 124 -5.82 -14.48 -16.55
N LYS A 125 -6.00 -13.57 -15.59
CA LYS A 125 -4.97 -12.64 -15.12
C LYS A 125 -4.11 -13.29 -14.03
N ARG A 126 -2.86 -12.86 -13.91
CA ARG A 126 -1.90 -13.35 -12.90
C ARG A 126 -1.41 -12.21 -12.02
N PRO A 127 -2.21 -11.74 -11.05
CA PRO A 127 -1.78 -10.72 -10.11
C PRO A 127 -0.64 -11.23 -9.22
N GLN A 128 0.27 -10.34 -8.82
CA GLN A 128 1.45 -10.70 -8.05
C GLN A 128 1.21 -10.71 -6.52
N TYR A 129 0.06 -11.15 -6.08
CA TYR A 129 -0.36 -11.10 -4.68
C TYR A 129 0.62 -11.78 -3.71
N VAL A 130 1.20 -12.92 -4.10
CA VAL A 130 2.15 -13.63 -3.25
C VAL A 130 3.43 -12.81 -3.05
N ALA A 131 3.97 -12.24 -4.13
CA ALA A 131 5.16 -11.40 -4.05
C ALA A 131 4.89 -10.12 -3.23
N GLU A 132 3.70 -9.57 -3.34
CA GLU A 132 3.26 -8.41 -2.59
C GLU A 132 3.10 -8.70 -1.11
N ALA A 133 2.40 -9.77 -0.74
CA ALA A 133 2.25 -10.19 0.65
C ALA A 133 3.63 -10.38 1.33
N ARG A 134 4.59 -11.01 0.64
CA ARG A 134 5.97 -11.14 1.14
C ARG A 134 6.67 -9.80 1.32
N ARG A 135 6.46 -8.86 0.39
CA ARG A 135 7.07 -7.53 0.46
C ARG A 135 6.52 -6.74 1.65
N GLU A 136 5.22 -6.78 1.84
CA GLU A 136 4.56 -6.10 2.95
C GLU A 136 4.99 -6.69 4.30
N ALA A 137 5.07 -8.00 4.42
CA ALA A 137 5.56 -8.63 5.64
C ALA A 137 7.02 -8.24 5.94
N ARG A 138 7.88 -8.18 4.92
CA ARG A 138 9.27 -7.71 5.08
C ARG A 138 9.35 -6.24 5.49
N ARG A 139 8.48 -5.40 4.91
CA ARG A 139 8.38 -3.99 5.28
C ARG A 139 7.99 -3.85 6.76
N ALA A 140 6.95 -4.56 7.19
CA ALA A 140 6.51 -4.55 8.59
C ALA A 140 7.59 -5.08 9.53
N SER A 141 8.22 -6.20 9.19
CA SER A 141 9.32 -6.76 9.98
C SER A 141 10.46 -5.75 10.13
N LYS A 142 10.87 -5.07 9.07
CA LYS A 142 11.92 -4.05 9.10
C LYS A 142 11.52 -2.86 9.99
N ALA A 143 10.29 -2.33 9.83
CA ALA A 143 9.81 -1.19 10.59
C ALA A 143 9.73 -1.50 12.09
N LEU A 144 9.07 -2.60 12.44
CA LEU A 144 8.91 -3.01 13.83
C LEU A 144 10.25 -3.35 14.48
N SER A 145 11.13 -4.08 13.78
CA SER A 145 12.45 -4.42 14.30
C SER A 145 13.31 -3.19 14.57
N ALA A 146 13.27 -2.20 13.69
CA ALA A 146 13.98 -0.93 13.89
C ALA A 146 13.43 -0.15 15.08
N ALA A 147 12.10 -0.15 15.27
CA ALA A 147 11.47 0.59 16.36
C ALA A 147 11.69 -0.04 17.74
N VAL A 148 11.76 -1.39 17.82
CA VAL A 148 11.93 -2.08 19.11
C VAL A 148 13.39 -2.49 19.39
N GLY A 149 14.30 -2.35 18.42
CA GLY A 149 15.70 -2.76 18.56
C GLY A 149 15.95 -4.28 18.56
N LEU A 150 14.94 -5.10 18.23
CA LEU A 150 14.99 -6.55 18.22
C LEU A 150 14.37 -7.08 16.93
N SER A 151 14.81 -8.27 16.48
CA SER A 151 14.20 -8.90 15.31
C SER A 151 12.75 -9.30 15.56
N VAL A 152 11.82 -8.74 14.80
CA VAL A 152 10.40 -9.05 14.84
C VAL A 152 10.01 -9.79 13.56
N PRO A 153 9.85 -11.11 13.60
CA PRO A 153 9.40 -11.87 12.44
C PRO A 153 7.93 -11.54 12.16
N VAL A 154 7.62 -11.28 10.89
CA VAL A 154 6.25 -11.02 10.41
C VAL A 154 5.90 -12.05 9.36
N THR A 155 4.81 -12.76 9.58
CA THR A 155 4.31 -13.80 8.68
C THR A 155 3.37 -13.20 7.64
N PRO A 156 3.62 -13.34 6.33
CA PRO A 156 2.71 -12.87 5.31
C PRO A 156 1.48 -13.77 5.21
N VAL A 157 0.31 -13.16 5.11
CA VAL A 157 -0.98 -13.81 4.91
C VAL A 157 -1.68 -13.19 3.72
N LEU A 158 -2.15 -14.02 2.79
CA LEU A 158 -2.99 -13.61 1.68
C LEU A 158 -4.41 -14.12 1.91
N THR A 159 -5.36 -13.22 2.04
CA THR A 159 -6.76 -13.53 2.31
C THR A 159 -7.64 -13.17 1.14
N PHE A 160 -8.41 -14.15 0.67
CA PHE A 160 -9.41 -13.96 -0.38
C PHE A 160 -10.80 -13.76 0.24
N VAL A 161 -11.43 -12.63 -0.10
CA VAL A 161 -12.77 -12.28 0.38
C VAL A 161 -13.77 -12.40 -0.75
N GLY A 162 -14.91 -13.03 -0.47
CA GLY A 162 -16.02 -13.14 -1.41
C GLY A 162 -15.72 -14.00 -2.65
N SER A 163 -14.61 -14.71 -2.69
CA SER A 163 -14.24 -15.59 -3.80
C SER A 163 -15.27 -16.71 -4.01
N GLY A 164 -15.47 -17.09 -5.26
CA GLY A 164 -16.31 -18.22 -5.61
C GLY A 164 -15.62 -19.53 -5.25
N VAL A 165 -14.96 -20.14 -6.23
CA VAL A 165 -14.21 -21.38 -6.03
C VAL A 165 -12.71 -21.06 -5.99
N ILE A 166 -12.02 -21.53 -4.95
CA ILE A 166 -10.56 -21.48 -4.87
C ILE A 166 -10.04 -22.89 -5.13
N SER A 167 -9.27 -23.04 -6.20
CA SER A 167 -8.59 -24.29 -6.57
C SER A 167 -7.13 -24.17 -6.20
N VAL A 168 -6.62 -25.05 -5.34
CA VAL A 168 -5.23 -25.05 -4.89
C VAL A 168 -4.50 -26.25 -5.47
N HIS A 169 -3.53 -25.99 -6.33
CA HIS A 169 -2.63 -26.99 -6.91
C HIS A 169 -1.25 -27.01 -6.23
N GLY A 170 -1.03 -26.12 -5.30
CA GLY A 170 0.17 -25.99 -4.47
C GLY A 170 0.12 -24.69 -3.69
N LEU A 171 0.53 -24.73 -2.43
CA LEU A 171 0.59 -23.52 -1.60
C LEU A 171 1.87 -22.73 -1.90
N PRO A 172 1.82 -21.39 -1.82
CA PRO A 172 3.01 -20.55 -1.93
C PRO A 172 3.96 -20.84 -0.76
N LYS A 173 5.26 -20.73 -1.02
CA LYS A 173 6.25 -20.84 0.05
C LYS A 173 6.20 -19.59 0.93
N GLU A 174 6.27 -19.79 2.25
CA GLU A 174 6.36 -18.71 3.25
C GLU A 174 5.19 -17.71 3.25
N VAL A 175 4.09 -17.99 2.56
CA VAL A 175 2.88 -17.18 2.58
C VAL A 175 1.70 -18.06 2.96
N LEU A 176 1.03 -17.69 4.03
CA LEU A 176 -0.20 -18.37 4.42
C LEU A 176 -1.35 -17.87 3.54
N VAL A 177 -2.20 -18.77 3.13
CA VAL A 177 -3.37 -18.44 2.29
C VAL A 177 -4.63 -18.87 3.02
N ALA A 178 -5.60 -17.98 3.10
CA ALA A 178 -6.89 -18.24 3.72
C ALA A 178 -8.02 -17.57 2.95
N THR A 179 -9.22 -18.07 3.17
CA THR A 179 -10.44 -17.32 2.90
C THR A 179 -10.78 -16.43 4.10
N ASP A 180 -11.64 -15.43 3.91
CA ASP A 180 -12.16 -14.62 5.01
C ASP A 180 -12.81 -15.46 6.12
N LYS A 181 -13.35 -16.63 5.77
CA LYS A 181 -14.01 -17.54 6.71
C LYS A 181 -13.05 -18.37 7.58
N GLU A 182 -11.80 -18.49 7.14
CA GLU A 182 -10.78 -19.33 7.77
C GLU A 182 -9.67 -18.50 8.44
N LEU A 183 -9.68 -17.18 8.23
CA LEU A 183 -8.61 -16.30 8.66
C LEU A 183 -8.40 -16.34 10.18
N ASP A 184 -9.46 -16.30 10.98
CA ASP A 184 -9.41 -16.40 12.44
C ASP A 184 -8.74 -17.70 12.91
N ARG A 185 -9.15 -18.82 12.33
CA ARG A 185 -8.59 -20.14 12.65
C ARG A 185 -7.12 -20.24 12.26
N LEU A 186 -6.76 -19.71 11.11
CA LEU A 186 -5.38 -19.70 10.63
C LEU A 186 -4.46 -18.90 11.58
N LEU A 187 -4.90 -17.74 12.04
CA LEU A 187 -4.14 -16.91 12.97
C LEU A 187 -3.98 -17.61 14.34
N ILE A 188 -5.05 -18.23 14.86
CA ILE A 188 -5.02 -18.98 16.12
C ILE A 188 -4.12 -20.21 16.01
N ALA A 189 -4.10 -20.90 14.88
CA ALA A 189 -3.27 -22.08 14.64
C ALA A 189 -1.77 -21.81 14.77
N GLY A 190 -1.34 -20.55 14.74
CA GLY A 190 0.05 -20.13 15.00
C GLY A 190 0.56 -20.47 16.40
N GLY A 191 -0.33 -20.82 17.32
CA GLY A 191 -0.01 -21.18 18.71
C GLY A 191 0.34 -19.97 19.58
N ALA A 192 1.08 -20.19 20.66
CA ALA A 192 1.52 -19.15 21.59
C ALA A 192 3.03 -18.90 21.43
N ARG A 193 3.40 -18.00 20.54
CA ARG A 193 4.79 -17.63 20.25
C ARG A 193 5.25 -16.40 21.03
N ILE A 194 4.33 -15.49 21.35
CA ILE A 194 4.60 -14.29 22.11
C ILE A 194 3.57 -14.13 23.23
N SER A 195 3.97 -13.48 24.32
CA SER A 195 3.05 -13.22 25.42
C SER A 195 2.02 -12.14 25.05
N PRO A 196 0.84 -12.13 25.69
CA PRO A 196 -0.13 -11.05 25.47
C PRO A 196 0.45 -9.66 25.77
N ALA A 197 1.30 -9.54 26.78
CA ALA A 197 1.99 -8.27 27.10
C ALA A 197 2.94 -7.83 25.97
N THR A 198 3.65 -8.78 25.35
CA THR A 198 4.49 -8.50 24.18
C THR A 198 3.65 -8.10 22.98
N ALA A 199 2.54 -8.76 22.72
CA ALA A 199 1.61 -8.43 21.65
C ALA A 199 1.06 -7.00 21.82
N SER A 200 0.66 -6.62 23.03
CA SER A 200 0.18 -5.27 23.34
C SER A 200 1.27 -4.20 23.12
N LYS A 201 2.52 -4.45 23.56
CA LYS A 201 3.63 -3.53 23.30
C LYS A 201 3.92 -3.37 21.80
N LEU A 202 3.96 -4.46 21.05
CA LEU A 202 4.17 -4.42 19.60
C LEU A 202 3.04 -3.69 18.89
N SER A 203 1.79 -3.87 19.32
CA SER A 203 0.64 -3.13 18.81
C SER A 203 0.77 -1.62 19.06
N ALA A 204 1.17 -1.20 20.25
CA ALA A 204 1.42 0.21 20.55
C ALA A 204 2.50 0.81 19.64
N VAL A 205 3.59 0.08 19.42
CA VAL A 205 4.65 0.48 18.48
C VAL A 205 4.13 0.54 17.05
N ALA A 206 3.36 -0.45 16.62
CA ALA A 206 2.81 -0.50 15.26
C ALA A 206 1.80 0.63 14.98
N ASN A 207 1.06 1.09 15.97
CA ASN A 207 0.14 2.22 15.86
C ASN A 207 0.86 3.60 15.84
N HIS A 208 2.15 3.63 16.18
CA HIS A 208 2.88 4.90 16.21
C HIS A 208 3.35 5.28 14.79
N PRO A 209 2.97 6.46 14.25
CA PRO A 209 3.32 6.85 12.88
C PRO A 209 4.83 6.85 12.60
N GLY A 210 5.65 7.26 13.56
CA GLY A 210 7.11 7.29 13.44
C GLY A 210 7.76 5.93 13.18
N THR A 211 7.10 4.82 13.54
CA THR A 211 7.57 3.46 13.26
C THR A 211 7.71 3.23 11.75
N TRP A 212 6.88 3.85 10.95
CA TRP A 212 6.79 3.62 9.50
C TRP A 212 7.58 4.63 8.68
N ALA A 213 8.07 5.72 9.27
CA ALA A 213 8.80 6.78 8.56
C ALA A 213 10.03 6.24 7.80
N ASN A 214 10.74 5.24 8.36
CA ASN A 214 11.92 4.63 7.73
C ASN A 214 11.59 3.37 6.87
N ALA A 215 10.32 3.06 6.73
CA ALA A 215 9.84 1.95 5.93
C ALA A 215 8.66 2.39 5.05
N PRO A 216 8.88 3.39 4.15
CA PRO A 216 7.81 3.93 3.34
C PRO A 216 7.19 2.84 2.48
N TYR A 217 5.90 2.94 2.29
CA TYR A 217 5.20 2.14 1.31
C TYR A 217 5.74 2.50 -0.07
N ARG A 218 6.22 1.49 -0.80
CA ARG A 218 6.55 1.64 -2.22
C ARG A 218 5.55 0.79 -2.99
N PRO A 219 4.60 1.40 -3.71
CA PRO A 219 3.77 0.63 -4.62
C PRO A 219 4.67 -0.20 -5.51
N ALA A 220 4.27 -1.42 -5.84
CA ALA A 220 4.92 -2.16 -6.89
C ALA A 220 4.88 -1.25 -8.10
N GLY A 221 6.08 -0.81 -8.54
CA GLY A 221 6.18 0.19 -9.60
C GLY A 221 5.19 -0.14 -10.69
N ASP A 222 4.59 0.90 -11.26
CA ASP A 222 3.63 0.83 -12.34
C ASP A 222 3.97 -0.31 -13.30
N TYR A 223 3.51 -1.50 -13.01
CA TYR A 223 3.29 -2.49 -14.04
C TYR A 223 2.05 -2.01 -14.79
N ARG A 224 2.19 -0.87 -15.50
CA ARG A 224 1.39 -0.62 -16.67
C ARG A 224 1.58 -1.88 -17.50
N TRP A 225 0.59 -2.73 -17.46
CA TRP A 225 0.37 -3.68 -18.51
C TRP A 225 0.23 -2.86 -19.80
N HIS A 226 1.37 -2.59 -20.44
CA HIS A 226 1.32 -2.26 -21.83
C HIS A 226 0.70 -3.49 -22.50
N ALA A 227 -0.39 -3.27 -23.18
CA ALA A 227 -1.12 -4.30 -23.95
C ALA A 227 -0.23 -4.99 -25.00
N ASP A 228 1.00 -4.59 -25.13
CA ASP A 228 1.98 -4.96 -26.13
C ASP A 228 3.05 -5.90 -25.56
N GLY A 229 2.73 -6.91 -24.87
CA GLY A 229 3.54 -8.16 -24.70
C GLY A 229 5.09 -8.07 -24.66
N GLN A 230 5.69 -6.87 -24.57
CA GLN A 230 7.14 -6.68 -24.56
C GLN A 230 7.69 -6.60 -23.14
N THR A 231 8.25 -7.69 -22.70
CA THR A 231 9.20 -7.74 -21.58
C THR A 231 10.35 -6.77 -21.87
N PRO A 232 10.78 -5.91 -20.93
CA PRO A 232 12.00 -5.13 -21.13
C PRO A 232 13.17 -6.09 -21.25
N ALA A 233 13.69 -6.23 -22.45
CA ALA A 233 14.91 -6.97 -22.74
C ALA A 233 16.06 -6.38 -21.93
N ASP A 234 16.77 -7.30 -21.29
CA ASP A 234 17.98 -7.09 -20.51
C ASP A 234 19.03 -6.25 -21.27
N LYS A 235 19.19 -4.98 -20.88
CA LYS A 235 20.23 -4.09 -21.42
C LYS A 235 21.60 -4.39 -20.81
N ARG A 236 21.97 -5.63 -20.69
CA ARG A 236 23.28 -6.06 -20.12
C ARG A 236 24.22 -6.76 -21.08
N THR A 237 24.06 -6.62 -22.40
CA THR A 237 25.06 -7.15 -23.32
C THR A 237 25.30 -6.21 -24.52
N ALA A 238 25.91 -5.06 -24.26
CA ALA A 238 26.55 -4.27 -25.30
C ALA A 238 27.70 -3.46 -24.70
N ARG A 239 28.74 -4.13 -24.21
CA ARG A 239 30.09 -3.60 -24.10
C ARG A 239 31.08 -4.78 -24.13
N ARG A 240 31.44 -5.15 -25.35
CA ARG A 240 32.79 -5.61 -25.73
C ARG A 240 33.03 -5.21 -27.17
#